data_a351de1aaec8b66870c453ab02c3b5ab
#
_entry.id   a351de1aaec8b66870c453ab02c3b5ab
#
_cell.length_a   1.000
_cell.length_b   1.000
_cell.length_c   1.000
_cell.angle_alpha   90.00
_cell.angle_beta   90.00
_cell.angle_gamma   90.00
#
_symmetry.space_group_name_H-M   'P 1'
#
loop_
_entity.id
_entity.type
_entity.pdbx_description
1 polymer ?
#
loop_
_entity_poly.entity_id
_entity_poly.type
_entity_poly.pdbx_seq_one_letter_code
_entity_poly.pdbx_strand_id
1 'polypeptide(L)'
;LFHDTIINNVNLGDVSISNEKVEEALRDAGAWAFVESLPEGVDTVIGERGIRLSGGQRQRISIARAIVGDPELLILDEATTALDPQTEERILRTIGNLTKKGITAVAVSHQTAVLEIADQVFKLENGKFEAINN
;
A
#
# COMPACT_ATOMS: atom_id res chain seq x y z
N LEU A 1 -10.69 0.17 4.55
CA LEU A 1 -11.35 0.99 3.52
C LEU A 1 -12.76 1.34 3.97
N PHE A 2 -13.24 2.53 3.58
CA PHE A 2 -14.58 3.01 3.90
C PHE A 2 -15.58 2.59 2.81
N HIS A 3 -16.87 2.57 3.17
CA HIS A 3 -17.94 2.43 2.19
C HIS A 3 -18.10 3.75 1.41
N ASP A 4 -17.32 3.91 0.37
CA ASP A 4 -17.27 5.11 -0.48
C ASP A 4 -16.59 4.76 -1.81
N THR A 5 -16.49 5.70 -2.71
CA THR A 5 -15.77 5.55 -3.97
C THR A 5 -14.28 5.27 -3.74
N ILE A 6 -13.61 4.71 -4.74
CA ILE A 6 -12.15 4.50 -4.70
C ILE A 6 -11.44 5.84 -4.56
N ILE A 7 -11.84 6.88 -5.29
CA ILE A 7 -11.24 8.21 -5.21
C ILE A 7 -11.33 8.77 -3.78
N ASN A 8 -12.50 8.71 -3.14
CA ASN A 8 -12.69 9.17 -1.77
C ASN A 8 -11.94 8.30 -0.75
N ASN A 9 -11.76 7.03 -1.04
CA ASN A 9 -10.93 6.15 -0.22
C ASN A 9 -9.44 6.49 -0.30
N VAL A 10 -8.96 7.04 -1.41
CA VAL A 10 -7.56 7.43 -1.57
C VAL A 10 -7.30 8.83 -1.02
N ASN A 11 -8.09 9.84 -1.40
CA ASN A 11 -7.90 11.22 -0.98
C ASN A 11 -8.53 11.57 0.39
N LEU A 12 -9.28 10.62 1.00
CA LEU A 12 -10.00 10.81 2.27
C LEU A 12 -11.00 11.99 2.23
N GLY A 13 -11.53 12.32 1.05
CA GLY A 13 -12.45 13.45 0.83
C GLY A 13 -11.75 14.81 0.81
N ASP A 14 -10.43 14.85 0.78
CA ASP A 14 -9.67 16.09 0.64
C ASP A 14 -9.74 16.59 -0.80
N VAL A 15 -10.54 17.61 -1.03
CA VAL A 15 -10.77 18.23 -2.34
C VAL A 15 -9.55 19.00 -2.88
N SER A 16 -8.53 19.23 -2.06
CA SER A 16 -7.27 19.85 -2.51
C SER A 16 -6.39 18.87 -3.27
N ILE A 17 -6.60 17.58 -3.11
CA ILE A 17 -5.90 16.51 -3.84
C ILE A 17 -6.60 16.32 -5.19
N SER A 18 -5.91 16.64 -6.28
CA SER A 18 -6.47 16.52 -7.62
C SER A 18 -6.69 15.06 -8.04
N ASN A 19 -7.59 14.83 -9.01
CA ASN A 19 -7.85 13.50 -9.54
C ASN A 19 -6.60 12.90 -10.19
N GLU A 20 -5.77 13.71 -10.85
CA GLU A 20 -4.51 13.29 -11.45
C GLU A 20 -3.55 12.76 -10.38
N LYS A 21 -3.51 13.40 -9.21
CA LYS A 21 -2.67 12.95 -8.10
C LYS A 21 -3.17 11.65 -7.49
N VAL A 22 -4.48 11.45 -7.42
CA VAL A 22 -5.08 10.16 -7.02
C VAL A 22 -4.74 9.06 -8.03
N GLU A 23 -4.83 9.35 -9.33
CA GLU A 23 -4.46 8.40 -10.39
C GLU A 23 -2.98 8.02 -10.31
N GLU A 24 -2.09 9.00 -10.13
CA GLU A 24 -0.66 8.77 -9.94
C GLU A 24 -0.40 7.84 -8.74
N ALA A 25 -1.01 8.13 -7.59
CA ALA A 25 -0.89 7.29 -6.40
C ALA A 25 -1.41 5.86 -6.63
N LEU A 26 -2.51 5.69 -7.37
CA LEU A 26 -3.05 4.38 -7.74
C LEU A 26 -2.10 3.63 -8.69
N ARG A 27 -1.43 4.31 -9.62
CA ARG A 27 -0.41 3.73 -10.51
C ARG A 27 0.81 3.28 -9.71
N ASP A 28 1.31 4.15 -8.85
CA ASP A 28 2.47 3.88 -8.00
C ASP A 28 2.22 2.75 -7.00
N ALA A 29 1.00 2.63 -6.49
CA ALA A 29 0.56 1.52 -5.64
C ALA A 29 0.26 0.23 -6.43
N GLY A 30 0.40 0.21 -7.75
CA GLY A 30 0.08 -0.94 -8.59
C GLY A 30 -1.42 -1.28 -8.65
N ALA A 31 -2.28 -0.32 -8.32
CA ALA A 31 -3.74 -0.49 -8.28
C ALA A 31 -4.42 -0.12 -9.59
N TRP A 32 -3.82 0.74 -10.41
CA TRP A 32 -4.48 1.35 -11.57
C TRP A 32 -5.09 0.35 -12.54
N ALA A 33 -4.36 -0.70 -12.91
CA ALA A 33 -4.81 -1.65 -13.92
C ALA A 33 -6.15 -2.33 -13.55
N PHE A 34 -6.40 -2.65 -12.29
CA PHE A 34 -7.69 -3.21 -11.89
C PHE A 34 -8.76 -2.12 -11.72
N VAL A 35 -8.39 -0.92 -11.25
CA VAL A 35 -9.33 0.20 -11.10
C VAL A 35 -9.85 0.63 -12.47
N GLU A 36 -8.96 0.79 -13.46
CA GLU A 36 -9.33 1.14 -14.84
C GLU A 36 -10.25 0.08 -15.48
N SER A 37 -10.14 -1.18 -15.09
CA SER A 37 -10.99 -2.27 -15.59
C SER A 37 -12.41 -2.29 -14.99
N LEU A 38 -12.67 -1.51 -13.94
CA LEU A 38 -14.00 -1.41 -13.33
C LEU A 38 -14.92 -0.52 -14.19
N PRO A 39 -16.23 -0.83 -14.28
CA PRO A 39 -17.17 -0.05 -15.10
C PRO A 39 -17.21 1.45 -14.76
N GLU A 40 -17.04 1.80 -13.49
CA GLU A 40 -17.06 3.19 -13.00
C GLU A 40 -15.66 3.69 -12.62
N GLY A 41 -14.59 2.92 -12.90
CA GLY A 41 -13.22 3.31 -12.61
C GLY A 41 -13.02 3.75 -11.16
N VAL A 42 -12.47 4.96 -10.96
CA VAL A 42 -12.22 5.53 -9.63
C VAL A 42 -13.48 5.91 -8.87
N ASP A 43 -14.62 6.08 -9.55
CA ASP A 43 -15.92 6.38 -8.94
C ASP A 43 -16.64 5.12 -8.45
N THR A 44 -16.06 3.96 -8.65
CA THR A 44 -16.59 2.69 -8.15
C THR A 44 -16.69 2.72 -6.63
N VAL A 45 -17.89 2.47 -6.09
CA VAL A 45 -18.14 2.34 -4.65
C VAL A 45 -17.64 0.98 -4.16
N ILE A 46 -16.80 1.01 -3.12
CA ILE A 46 -16.21 -0.17 -2.47
C ILE A 46 -16.65 -0.25 -1.00
N GLY A 47 -16.45 -1.39 -0.36
CA GLY A 47 -16.84 -1.62 1.04
C GLY A 47 -18.04 -2.56 1.17
N GLU A 48 -18.72 -2.54 2.34
CA GLU A 48 -19.73 -3.56 2.67
C GLU A 48 -20.93 -3.63 1.71
N ARG A 49 -21.33 -2.51 1.11
CA ARG A 49 -22.44 -2.41 0.16
C ARG A 49 -22.01 -2.13 -1.28
N GLY A 50 -20.71 -2.07 -1.52
CA GLY A 50 -20.12 -1.87 -2.83
C GLY A 50 -19.45 -3.13 -3.38
N ILE A 51 -18.60 -2.95 -4.38
CA ILE A 51 -17.83 -4.05 -4.96
C ILE A 51 -16.87 -4.63 -3.91
N ARG A 52 -16.87 -5.98 -3.80
CA ARG A 52 -15.92 -6.68 -2.95
C ARG A 52 -14.56 -6.78 -3.65
N LEU A 53 -13.56 -6.18 -3.01
CA LEU A 53 -12.16 -6.27 -3.45
C LEU A 53 -11.47 -7.50 -2.84
N SER A 54 -10.50 -8.06 -3.56
CA SER A 54 -9.56 -9.05 -2.99
C SER A 54 -8.69 -8.42 -1.90
N GLY A 55 -8.05 -9.23 -1.06
CA GLY A 55 -7.10 -8.75 -0.04
C GLY A 55 -6.00 -7.88 -0.64
N GLY A 56 -5.38 -8.32 -1.74
CA GLY A 56 -4.34 -7.57 -2.42
C GLY A 56 -4.82 -6.30 -3.11
N GLN A 57 -6.06 -6.27 -3.63
CA GLN A 57 -6.67 -5.06 -4.17
C GLN A 57 -6.91 -4.01 -3.07
N ARG A 58 -7.46 -4.45 -1.92
CA ARG A 58 -7.64 -3.57 -0.76
C ARG A 58 -6.30 -3.00 -0.29
N GLN A 59 -5.27 -3.85 -0.20
CA GLN A 59 -3.95 -3.44 0.25
C GLN A 59 -3.34 -2.38 -0.68
N ARG A 60 -3.44 -2.55 -1.99
CA ARG A 60 -2.93 -1.57 -2.96
C ARG A 60 -3.66 -0.23 -2.89
N ILE A 61 -4.98 -0.22 -2.68
CA ILE A 61 -5.72 1.03 -2.42
C ILE A 61 -5.27 1.68 -1.12
N SER A 62 -5.02 0.89 -0.07
CA SER A 62 -4.49 1.42 1.20
C SER A 62 -3.09 2.03 1.05
N ILE A 63 -2.23 1.43 0.21
CA ILE A 63 -0.92 2.02 -0.14
C ILE A 63 -1.12 3.32 -0.92
N ALA A 64 -2.00 3.36 -1.94
CA ALA A 64 -2.30 4.58 -2.69
C ALA A 64 -2.75 5.73 -1.76
N ARG A 65 -3.64 5.43 -0.82
CA ARG A 65 -4.05 6.39 0.24
C ARG A 65 -2.86 6.89 1.04
N ALA A 66 -1.94 6.02 1.41
CA ALA A 66 -0.79 6.39 2.24
C ALA A 66 0.22 7.27 1.50
N ILE A 67 0.31 7.16 0.16
CA ILE A 67 1.31 7.87 -0.65
C ILE A 67 0.76 9.08 -1.42
N VAL A 68 -0.54 9.27 -1.49
CA VAL A 68 -1.17 10.36 -2.28
C VAL A 68 -0.74 11.77 -1.83
N GLY A 69 -0.33 11.91 -0.57
CA GLY A 69 0.18 13.15 0.01
C GLY A 69 1.70 13.34 -0.10
N ASP A 70 2.40 12.55 -0.92
CA ASP A 70 3.87 12.57 -1.09
C ASP A 70 4.63 12.45 0.25
N PRO A 71 4.39 11.40 1.06
CA PRO A 71 5.07 11.25 2.33
C PRO A 71 6.56 10.94 2.16
N GLU A 72 7.39 11.42 3.09
CA GLU A 72 8.79 11.01 3.18
C GLU A 72 8.97 9.65 3.86
N LEU A 73 7.99 9.24 4.68
CA LEU A 73 8.00 8.02 5.47
C LEU A 73 6.70 7.23 5.27
N LEU A 74 6.82 5.96 4.91
CA LEU A 74 5.74 4.99 4.82
C LEU A 74 5.90 3.94 5.92
N ILE A 75 4.89 3.81 6.78
CA ILE A 75 4.85 2.78 7.82
C ILE A 75 3.93 1.65 7.38
N LEU A 76 4.43 0.42 7.42
CA LEU A 76 3.75 -0.80 7.00
C LEU A 76 3.66 -1.75 8.20
N ASP A 77 2.47 -1.88 8.77
CA ASP A 77 2.21 -2.80 9.87
C ASP A 77 1.56 -4.07 9.31
N GLU A 78 2.33 -5.16 9.27
CA GLU A 78 1.93 -6.46 8.72
C GLU A 78 1.22 -6.40 7.35
N ALA A 79 1.70 -5.53 6.47
CA ALA A 79 1.02 -5.15 5.22
C ALA A 79 0.83 -6.31 4.22
N THR A 80 1.57 -7.41 4.36
CA THR A 80 1.49 -8.58 3.48
C THR A 80 0.93 -9.84 4.18
N THR A 81 0.57 -9.73 5.44
CA THR A 81 0.00 -10.85 6.21
C THR A 81 -1.31 -11.35 5.58
N ALA A 82 -1.46 -12.66 5.48
CA ALA A 82 -2.61 -13.35 4.88
C ALA A 82 -2.84 -13.09 3.37
N LEU A 83 -1.83 -12.66 2.64
CA LEU A 83 -1.84 -12.60 1.18
C LEU A 83 -1.27 -13.91 0.59
N ASP A 84 -1.73 -14.26 -0.61
CA ASP A 84 -1.09 -15.33 -1.36
C ASP A 84 0.31 -14.89 -1.84
N PRO A 85 1.24 -15.84 -2.09
CA PRO A 85 2.63 -15.52 -2.42
C PRO A 85 2.79 -14.59 -3.63
N GLN A 86 1.95 -14.74 -4.66
CA GLN A 86 2.02 -13.92 -5.86
C GLN A 86 1.58 -12.48 -5.58
N THR A 87 0.56 -12.30 -4.74
CA THR A 87 0.09 -10.99 -4.32
C THR A 87 1.10 -10.32 -3.40
N GLU A 88 1.69 -11.08 -2.46
CA GLU A 88 2.77 -10.61 -1.59
C GLU A 88 3.95 -10.08 -2.43
N GLU A 89 4.46 -10.85 -3.39
CA GLU A 89 5.56 -10.42 -4.26
C GLU A 89 5.25 -9.10 -4.98
N ARG A 90 4.01 -8.93 -5.47
CA ARG A 90 3.59 -7.69 -6.14
C ARG A 90 3.61 -6.49 -5.19
N ILE A 91 3.13 -6.66 -3.95
CA ILE A 91 3.16 -5.60 -2.93
C ILE A 91 4.59 -5.25 -2.56
N LEU A 92 5.46 -6.23 -2.34
CA LEU A 92 6.87 -6.01 -2.03
C LEU A 92 7.61 -5.29 -3.17
N ARG A 93 7.33 -5.65 -4.42
CA ARG A 93 7.86 -4.94 -5.59
C ARG A 93 7.38 -3.49 -5.65
N THR A 94 6.12 -3.23 -5.32
CA THR A 94 5.56 -1.87 -5.22
C THR A 94 6.30 -1.06 -4.16
N ILE A 95 6.48 -1.60 -2.96
CA ILE A 95 7.22 -0.95 -1.88
C ILE A 95 8.67 -0.64 -2.31
N GLY A 96 9.37 -1.60 -2.93
CA GLY A 96 10.72 -1.39 -3.46
C GLY A 96 10.80 -0.32 -4.56
N ASN A 97 9.74 -0.13 -5.36
CA ASN A 97 9.68 0.97 -6.33
C ASN A 97 9.47 2.32 -5.64
N LEU A 98 8.65 2.37 -4.60
CA LEU A 98 8.42 3.59 -3.80
C LEU A 98 9.70 4.04 -3.09
N THR A 99 10.46 3.10 -2.51
CA THR A 99 11.75 3.44 -1.87
C THR A 99 12.77 3.99 -2.87
N LYS A 100 12.81 3.46 -4.10
CA LYS A 100 13.65 4.01 -5.20
C LYS A 100 13.23 5.41 -5.61
N LYS A 101 11.99 5.82 -5.37
CA LYS A 101 11.49 7.18 -5.59
C LYS A 101 11.82 8.13 -4.43
N GLY A 102 12.48 7.65 -3.37
CA GLY A 102 12.94 8.46 -2.24
C GLY A 102 12.08 8.34 -0.98
N ILE A 103 11.03 7.49 -0.97
CA ILE A 103 10.25 7.24 0.24
C ILE A 103 11.03 6.30 1.16
N THR A 104 11.15 6.64 2.43
CA THR A 104 11.65 5.70 3.46
C THR A 104 10.51 4.78 3.88
N ALA A 105 10.69 3.46 3.80
CA ALA A 105 9.71 2.48 4.27
C ALA A 105 10.19 1.83 5.57
N VAL A 106 9.32 1.83 6.58
CA VAL A 106 9.50 1.07 7.82
C VAL A 106 8.42 0.02 7.88
N ALA A 107 8.81 -1.25 7.90
CA ALA A 107 7.88 -2.37 7.95
C ALA A 107 8.01 -3.15 9.27
N VAL A 108 6.87 -3.45 9.88
CA VAL A 108 6.76 -4.44 10.94
C VAL A 108 6.24 -5.73 10.31
N SER A 109 7.04 -6.78 10.33
CA SER A 109 6.69 -8.06 9.73
C SER A 109 7.48 -9.22 10.35
N HIS A 110 6.91 -10.40 10.28
CA HIS A 110 7.58 -11.66 10.60
C HIS A 110 7.80 -12.54 9.34
N GLN A 111 7.48 -12.00 8.16
CA GLN A 111 7.57 -12.72 6.88
C GLN A 111 8.97 -12.62 6.29
N THR A 112 9.55 -13.76 5.91
CA THR A 112 10.91 -13.84 5.35
C THR A 112 11.06 -12.98 4.10
N ALA A 113 10.06 -12.95 3.22
CA ALA A 113 10.10 -12.17 1.99
C ALA A 113 10.27 -10.66 2.22
N VAL A 114 9.70 -10.12 3.31
CA VAL A 114 9.89 -8.71 3.71
C VAL A 114 11.31 -8.48 4.20
N LEU A 115 11.85 -9.42 4.98
CA LEU A 115 13.22 -9.33 5.52
C LEU A 115 14.28 -9.38 4.42
N GLU A 116 14.05 -10.17 3.37
CA GLU A 116 14.98 -10.33 2.24
C GLU A 116 15.16 -9.06 1.40
N ILE A 117 14.14 -8.19 1.35
CA ILE A 117 14.20 -6.95 0.57
C ILE A 117 14.61 -5.73 1.40
N ALA A 118 14.72 -5.87 2.71
CA ALA A 118 15.05 -4.77 3.61
C ALA A 118 16.55 -4.44 3.56
N ASP A 119 16.88 -3.14 3.48
CA ASP A 119 18.26 -2.66 3.58
C ASP A 119 18.83 -2.85 5.00
N GLN A 120 17.95 -2.77 6.01
CA GLN A 120 18.29 -2.94 7.43
C GLN A 120 17.18 -3.69 8.15
N VAL A 121 17.55 -4.64 9.00
CA VAL A 121 16.62 -5.42 9.81
C VAL A 121 16.96 -5.24 11.28
N PHE A 122 15.92 -4.96 12.07
CA PHE A 122 16.04 -4.84 13.53
C PHE A 122 15.09 -5.82 14.20
N LYS A 123 15.58 -6.53 15.21
CA LYS A 123 14.75 -7.33 16.11
C LYS A 123 14.38 -6.50 17.34
N LEU A 124 13.10 -6.48 17.67
CA LEU A 124 12.62 -5.90 18.92
C LEU A 124 12.40 -7.03 19.93
N GLU A 125 13.19 -7.05 20.99
CA GLU A 125 13.08 -8.03 22.07
C GLU A 125 13.28 -7.37 23.44
N ASN A 126 12.38 -7.64 24.38
CA ASN A 126 12.43 -7.06 25.74
C ASN A 126 12.56 -5.52 25.76
N GLY A 127 11.92 -4.83 24.82
CA GLY A 127 11.95 -3.36 24.71
C GLY A 127 13.26 -2.80 24.15
N LYS A 128 14.13 -3.63 23.57
CA LYS A 128 15.39 -3.21 22.94
C LYS A 128 15.41 -3.57 21.47
N PHE A 129 15.98 -2.66 20.66
CA PHE A 129 16.27 -2.90 19.25
C PHE A 129 17.69 -3.46 19.11
N GLU A 130 17.80 -4.57 18.38
CA GLU A 130 19.08 -5.17 17.99
C GLU A 130 19.13 -5.25 16.46
N ALA A 131 20.17 -4.67 15.85
CA ALA A 131 20.38 -4.82 14.41
C ALA A 131 20.75 -6.27 14.08
N ILE A 132 20.04 -6.85 13.11
CA ILE A 132 20.38 -8.16 12.56
C ILE A 132 21.21 -7.90 11.30
N ASN A 133 22.49 -8.21 11.34
CA ASN A 133 23.33 -8.20 10.14
C ASN A 133 23.00 -9.44 9.30
N ASN A 134 22.53 -9.23 8.08
CA ASN A 134 22.43 -10.29 7.07
C ASN A 134 23.79 -10.63 6.52
#